data_26c765bab70dfd7f6fcaee02324f0910
#
_entry.id   26c765bab70dfd7f6fcaee02324f0910
#
_cell.length_a   1.000
_cell.length_b   1.000
_cell.length_c   1.000
_cell.angle_alpha   90.00
_cell.angle_beta   90.00
_cell.angle_gamma   90.00
#
_symmetry.space_group_name_H-M   'P 1'
#
loop_
_entity.id
_entity.type
_entity.pdbx_description
1 polymer ?
#
loop_
_entity_poly.entity_id
_entity_poly.type
_entity_poly.pdbx_seq_one_letter_code
_entity_poly.pdbx_strand_id
1 'polypeptide(L)'
;MRPFPLTAHLSPLTRRLRSALLGCLLLACGGAEASKLAEAVVDTLPGGIERVTSSGPTAWSDSGGITLIEEARWSGEDGTTSEIGQPQSLAVDEAGRVYIVDTKPALIKVFTPDGSLIRTIGGEGEGPGEFRAGFIAVRGGTLMLHDPRLSRTSVWDTSGTFRKSWHSSCCYWADVQIDRQQRIYIPTMVPLQRDETPRGTPYVRWSLEGAALDTIWVPYRKTEKFWSVTVKGSDGKMRASMSTGVPFLPSLTYALHPDSGVVYGWTGAYSLVRSSNGRDSMRLFGRAWTPEPIGETRRKAEMEARIKTAAESYGEANVRASFKLEDIPTTLPAFMNIRVDPAGRIWVRRHAVSDTTRTRFDLFDSTGALLGPVTLPFSINEWGMQAWTRDGLVTVIEDENGRPTLVRVRVAMPDPY
;
A
#
# COMPACT_ATOMS: atom_id res chain seq x y z
N MET A 1 -15.95 69.83 -12.25
CA MET A 1 -17.12 70.40 -12.97
C MET A 1 -18.01 69.24 -13.40
N ARG A 2 -19.18 69.21 -12.82
CA ARG A 2 -20.38 68.51 -13.32
C ARG A 2 -20.86 69.25 -14.60
N PRO A 3 -21.83 68.71 -15.41
CA PRO A 3 -22.94 67.82 -15.01
C PRO A 3 -23.37 66.79 -16.04
N PHE A 4 -24.19 65.89 -15.59
CA PHE A 4 -25.33 65.15 -16.19
C PHE A 4 -26.26 66.11 -17.00
N PRO A 5 -27.32 65.68 -17.78
CA PRO A 5 -28.26 64.58 -17.45
C PRO A 5 -28.92 63.84 -18.68
N LEU A 6 -29.60 62.78 -18.40
CA LEU A 6 -31.05 62.46 -18.40
C LEU A 6 -31.72 61.97 -19.69
N THR A 7 -32.30 60.81 -19.56
CA THR A 7 -33.70 60.34 -19.73
C THR A 7 -34.23 60.23 -21.18
N ALA A 8 -35.12 59.37 -21.54
CA ALA A 8 -36.03 58.42 -20.90
C ALA A 8 -36.87 57.73 -21.97
N HIS A 9 -37.50 56.62 -21.59
CA HIS A 9 -38.86 56.15 -21.91
C HIS A 9 -39.20 55.40 -23.18
N LEU A 10 -39.72 54.28 -22.97
CA LEU A 10 -41.07 53.61 -23.04
C LEU A 10 -41.33 52.65 -24.18
N SER A 11 -41.74 51.51 -23.75
CA SER A 11 -42.50 50.40 -24.40
C SER A 11 -43.78 50.81 -25.13
N PRO A 12 -44.69 49.90 -25.52
CA PRO A 12 -44.66 48.48 -25.92
C PRO A 12 -45.50 48.23 -27.22
N LEU A 13 -45.69 47.00 -27.66
CA LEU A 13 -46.96 46.38 -28.12
C LEU A 13 -46.78 45.20 -29.10
N THR A 14 -47.19 44.10 -28.60
CA THR A 14 -47.98 42.99 -29.21
C THR A 14 -48.19 42.88 -30.72
N ARG A 15 -47.95 41.65 -31.25
CA ARG A 15 -48.98 40.83 -31.98
C ARG A 15 -48.47 39.51 -32.56
N ARG A 16 -49.06 38.47 -32.04
CA ARG A 16 -49.69 37.25 -32.65
C ARG A 16 -49.05 36.50 -33.81
N LEU A 17 -48.84 35.20 -33.48
CA LEU A 17 -49.12 33.96 -34.20
C LEU A 17 -48.98 33.90 -35.74
N ARG A 18 -48.17 32.92 -36.21
CA ARG A 18 -48.61 31.90 -37.16
C ARG A 18 -47.74 30.64 -36.99
N SER A 19 -48.41 29.51 -36.80
CA SER A 19 -47.91 28.16 -36.77
C SER A 19 -47.40 27.75 -38.15
N ALA A 20 -46.21 27.10 -38.17
CA ALA A 20 -45.81 26.22 -39.26
C ALA A 20 -45.18 24.98 -38.60
N LEU A 21 -45.90 23.85 -38.71
CA LEU A 21 -45.37 22.52 -38.44
C LEU A 21 -44.28 22.22 -39.47
N LEU A 22 -43.08 21.96 -39.02
CA LEU A 22 -42.06 21.27 -39.79
C LEU A 22 -41.53 20.13 -38.92
N GLY A 23 -41.86 18.91 -39.28
CA GLY A 23 -41.40 17.70 -38.59
C GLY A 23 -39.91 17.57 -38.73
N CYS A 24 -39.20 17.62 -37.60
CA CYS A 24 -37.82 17.15 -37.48
C CYS A 24 -37.84 15.72 -36.96
N LEU A 25 -37.39 14.80 -37.78
CA LEU A 25 -36.95 13.49 -37.35
C LEU A 25 -35.92 13.66 -36.22
N LEU A 26 -36.27 13.29 -35.03
CA LEU A 26 -35.33 13.08 -33.93
C LEU A 26 -34.59 11.76 -34.24
N LEU A 27 -33.40 11.87 -34.80
CA LEU A 27 -32.38 10.84 -34.67
C LEU A 27 -32.06 10.77 -33.16
N ALA A 28 -32.52 9.69 -32.55
CA ALA A 28 -32.07 9.31 -31.20
C ALA A 28 -30.58 8.97 -31.27
N CYS A 29 -29.73 9.96 -31.07
CA CYS A 29 -28.37 9.68 -30.56
C CYS A 29 -28.54 9.09 -29.17
N GLY A 30 -28.29 7.79 -29.05
CA GLY A 30 -28.14 7.13 -27.77
C GLY A 30 -27.02 7.84 -27.00
N GLY A 31 -27.40 8.76 -26.15
CA GLY A 31 -26.51 9.28 -25.12
C GLY A 31 -26.18 8.09 -24.23
N ALA A 32 -24.90 7.72 -24.20
CA ALA A 32 -24.39 6.88 -23.12
C ALA A 32 -24.81 7.56 -21.82
N GLU A 33 -25.70 6.94 -21.06
CA GLU A 33 -25.97 7.35 -19.70
C GLU A 33 -24.63 7.36 -18.97
N ALA A 34 -24.14 8.55 -18.61
CA ALA A 34 -23.03 8.66 -17.70
C ALA A 34 -23.45 7.87 -16.45
N SER A 35 -22.79 6.76 -16.22
CA SER A 35 -22.99 5.93 -15.04
C SER A 35 -22.96 6.86 -13.84
N LYS A 36 -24.09 7.02 -13.15
CA LYS A 36 -24.12 7.74 -11.87
C LYS A 36 -23.18 6.99 -10.96
N LEU A 37 -22.06 7.63 -10.64
CA LEU A 37 -21.10 7.17 -9.65
C LEU A 37 -21.80 6.71 -8.38
N ALA A 38 -21.25 5.70 -7.71
CA ALA A 38 -21.66 5.34 -6.37
C ALA A 38 -21.65 6.62 -5.51
N GLU A 39 -22.81 7.11 -5.18
CA GLU A 39 -22.95 8.32 -4.39
C GLU A 39 -22.46 7.98 -2.99
N ALA A 40 -21.26 8.48 -2.66
CA ALA A 40 -20.71 8.31 -1.33
C ALA A 40 -21.47 9.25 -0.39
N VAL A 41 -22.23 8.69 0.53
CA VAL A 41 -22.89 9.45 1.58
C VAL A 41 -21.88 9.69 2.70
N VAL A 42 -21.67 10.95 3.02
CA VAL A 42 -20.84 11.35 4.16
C VAL A 42 -21.73 11.80 5.29
N ASP A 43 -21.68 11.11 6.43
CA ASP A 43 -22.34 11.52 7.67
C ASP A 43 -21.28 11.82 8.74
N THR A 44 -21.65 12.62 9.74
CA THR A 44 -20.75 12.97 10.83
C THR A 44 -21.19 12.24 12.10
N LEU A 45 -20.29 11.43 12.62
CA LEU A 45 -20.47 10.73 13.90
C LEU A 45 -20.14 11.64 15.09
N PRO A 46 -20.51 11.27 16.34
CA PRO A 46 -20.06 11.96 17.53
C PRO A 46 -18.54 12.13 17.57
N GLY A 47 -18.07 13.32 17.95
CA GLY A 47 -16.66 13.67 17.93
C GLY A 47 -16.13 14.22 16.61
N GLY A 48 -17.01 14.51 15.64
CA GLY A 48 -16.62 15.09 14.35
C GLY A 48 -16.01 14.10 13.38
N ILE A 49 -16.20 12.80 13.59
CA ILE A 49 -15.67 11.73 12.73
C ILE A 49 -16.54 11.63 11.49
N GLU A 50 -15.95 11.79 10.31
CA GLU A 50 -16.64 11.55 9.06
C GLU A 50 -16.78 10.04 8.79
N ARG A 51 -17.98 9.60 8.41
CA ARG A 51 -18.21 8.25 7.92
C ARG A 51 -18.64 8.29 6.47
N VAL A 52 -17.84 7.68 5.60
CA VAL A 52 -18.10 7.56 4.17
C VAL A 52 -18.70 6.20 3.89
N THR A 53 -19.95 6.18 3.46
CA THR A 53 -20.66 4.96 3.06
C THR A 53 -20.85 4.96 1.56
N SER A 54 -20.19 4.05 0.88
CA SER A 54 -20.40 3.85 -0.56
C SER A 54 -21.61 2.92 -0.77
N SER A 55 -22.66 3.45 -1.39
CA SER A 55 -23.87 2.73 -1.75
C SER A 55 -24.10 2.84 -3.25
N GLY A 56 -24.65 1.79 -3.87
CA GLY A 56 -24.90 1.75 -5.30
C GLY A 56 -23.77 1.13 -6.13
N PRO A 57 -23.84 1.23 -7.48
CA PRO A 57 -22.84 0.65 -8.35
C PRO A 57 -21.50 1.39 -8.24
N THR A 58 -20.41 0.65 -8.33
CA THR A 58 -19.06 1.21 -8.42
C THR A 58 -18.82 1.90 -9.76
N ALA A 59 -17.80 2.77 -9.85
CA ALA A 59 -17.45 3.48 -11.08
C ALA A 59 -17.14 2.52 -12.25
N TRP A 60 -16.69 1.32 -11.93
CA TRP A 60 -16.51 0.21 -12.86
C TRP A 60 -16.77 -1.14 -12.16
N SER A 61 -16.92 -2.20 -12.94
CA SER A 61 -17.18 -3.57 -12.46
C SER A 61 -15.93 -4.45 -12.55
N ASP A 62 -15.99 -5.65 -11.97
CA ASP A 62 -14.94 -6.69 -12.10
C ASP A 62 -14.65 -7.06 -13.57
N SER A 63 -15.59 -6.85 -14.48
CA SER A 63 -15.50 -7.24 -15.89
C SER A 63 -15.14 -6.12 -16.85
N GLY A 64 -14.97 -4.89 -16.38
CA GLY A 64 -14.64 -3.77 -17.27
C GLY A 64 -14.54 -2.43 -16.58
N GLY A 65 -14.03 -1.43 -17.32
CA GLY A 65 -13.90 -0.04 -16.86
C GLY A 65 -12.48 0.39 -16.51
N ILE A 66 -11.55 -0.56 -16.31
CA ILE A 66 -10.12 -0.26 -16.17
C ILE A 66 -9.32 -1.05 -17.20
N THR A 67 -8.22 -0.48 -17.65
CA THR A 67 -7.24 -1.16 -18.49
C THR A 67 -5.91 -1.24 -17.77
N LEU A 68 -5.35 -2.44 -17.72
CA LEU A 68 -4.02 -2.67 -17.17
C LEU A 68 -3.02 -2.75 -18.33
N ILE A 69 -1.99 -1.95 -18.27
CA ILE A 69 -0.96 -1.85 -19.29
C ILE A 69 0.38 -2.14 -18.66
N GLU A 70 1.00 -3.25 -19.04
CA GLU A 70 2.41 -3.47 -18.72
C GLU A 70 3.24 -2.54 -19.58
N GLU A 71 3.86 -1.54 -18.98
CA GLU A 71 4.62 -0.51 -19.68
C GLU A 71 6.09 -0.91 -19.89
N ALA A 72 6.64 -1.67 -18.94
CA ALA A 72 8.03 -2.09 -18.99
C ALA A 72 8.26 -3.34 -18.12
N ARG A 73 9.24 -4.14 -18.53
CA ARG A 73 9.74 -5.32 -17.80
C ARG A 73 11.25 -5.42 -18.00
N TRP A 74 12.01 -5.54 -16.90
CA TRP A 74 13.46 -5.65 -16.96
C TRP A 74 14.06 -6.32 -15.73
N SER A 75 15.20 -7.00 -15.89
CA SER A 75 15.99 -7.62 -14.81
C SER A 75 17.43 -7.10 -14.78
N GLY A 76 17.76 -6.18 -15.70
CA GLY A 76 19.12 -5.78 -15.98
C GLY A 76 19.87 -6.79 -16.86
N GLU A 77 21.10 -6.47 -17.23
CA GLU A 77 21.96 -7.31 -18.05
C GLU A 77 22.92 -8.10 -17.14
N ASP A 78 22.98 -9.41 -17.35
CA ASP A 78 23.75 -10.34 -16.53
C ASP A 78 25.24 -9.96 -16.48
N GLY A 79 25.81 -10.00 -15.28
CA GLY A 79 27.21 -9.67 -15.04
C GLY A 79 27.55 -8.19 -15.15
N THR A 80 26.57 -7.32 -15.37
CA THR A 80 26.74 -5.87 -15.40
C THR A 80 26.23 -5.19 -14.14
N THR A 81 26.53 -3.89 -14.00
CA THR A 81 25.99 -3.10 -12.87
C THR A 81 24.48 -2.97 -12.91
N SER A 82 23.84 -3.16 -14.06
CA SER A 82 22.38 -3.10 -14.19
C SER A 82 21.67 -4.36 -13.70
N GLU A 83 22.36 -5.50 -13.58
CA GLU A 83 21.79 -6.74 -13.07
C GLU A 83 21.16 -6.54 -11.69
N ILE A 84 19.98 -7.11 -11.48
CA ILE A 84 19.28 -7.08 -10.19
C ILE A 84 19.54 -8.43 -9.52
N GLY A 85 20.47 -8.43 -8.55
CA GLY A 85 20.94 -9.66 -7.90
C GLY A 85 20.09 -10.06 -6.70
N GLN A 86 20.07 -9.24 -5.66
CA GLN A 86 19.31 -9.50 -4.42
C GLN A 86 18.57 -8.24 -3.97
N PRO A 87 17.44 -7.95 -4.61
CA PRO A 87 16.66 -6.76 -4.28
C PRO A 87 16.06 -6.86 -2.88
N GLN A 88 16.02 -5.75 -2.15
CA GLN A 88 15.48 -5.66 -0.79
C GLN A 88 14.39 -4.60 -0.65
N SER A 89 14.49 -3.47 -1.33
CA SER A 89 13.54 -2.37 -1.22
C SER A 89 13.42 -1.63 -2.53
N LEU A 90 12.25 -1.07 -2.78
CA LEU A 90 11.86 -0.44 -4.03
C LEU A 90 11.13 0.88 -3.75
N ALA A 91 11.47 1.93 -4.50
CA ALA A 91 10.74 3.20 -4.50
C ALA A 91 10.68 3.78 -5.91
N VAL A 92 9.69 4.64 -6.17
CA VAL A 92 9.51 5.35 -7.45
C VAL A 92 9.30 6.82 -7.17
N ASP A 93 10.01 7.70 -7.86
CA ASP A 93 9.84 9.15 -7.72
C ASP A 93 8.76 9.71 -8.65
N GLU A 94 8.52 11.02 -8.52
CA GLU A 94 7.49 11.73 -9.30
C GLU A 94 7.78 11.79 -10.81
N ALA A 95 9.03 11.57 -11.21
CA ALA A 95 9.42 11.45 -12.61
C ALA A 95 9.33 10.01 -13.14
N GLY A 96 8.90 9.07 -12.30
CA GLY A 96 8.75 7.66 -12.63
C GLY A 96 10.08 6.89 -12.61
N ARG A 97 11.19 7.49 -12.14
CA ARG A 97 12.46 6.78 -11.97
C ARG A 97 12.34 5.76 -10.85
N VAL A 98 12.90 4.59 -11.07
CA VAL A 98 12.82 3.45 -10.17
C VAL A 98 14.12 3.32 -9.40
N TYR A 99 14.02 3.31 -8.08
CA TYR A 99 15.13 3.14 -7.15
C TYR A 99 14.99 1.77 -6.51
N ILE A 100 16.03 0.94 -6.59
CA ILE A 100 16.03 -0.39 -5.97
C ILE A 100 17.30 -0.56 -5.13
N VAL A 101 17.10 -0.97 -3.89
CA VAL A 101 18.21 -1.42 -3.04
C VAL A 101 18.53 -2.84 -3.42
N ASP A 102 19.73 -3.03 -3.97
CA ASP A 102 20.32 -4.35 -4.18
C ASP A 102 21.33 -4.60 -3.06
N THR A 103 21.36 -5.79 -2.48
CA THR A 103 22.28 -6.13 -1.40
C THR A 103 23.48 -6.94 -1.86
N LYS A 104 23.56 -7.28 -3.16
CA LYS A 104 24.70 -7.98 -3.76
C LYS A 104 25.01 -7.46 -5.17
N PRO A 105 25.88 -6.43 -5.28
CA PRO A 105 26.49 -5.63 -4.20
C PRO A 105 25.51 -4.64 -3.57
N ALA A 106 25.83 -4.15 -2.36
CA ALA A 106 25.00 -3.15 -1.67
C ALA A 106 25.03 -1.80 -2.39
N LEU A 107 24.09 -1.60 -3.27
CA LEU A 107 23.92 -0.40 -4.11
C LEU A 107 22.44 -0.03 -4.23
N ILE A 108 22.15 1.26 -4.31
CA ILE A 108 20.88 1.73 -4.83
C ILE A 108 21.03 1.93 -6.33
N LYS A 109 20.35 1.11 -7.12
CA LYS A 109 20.32 1.23 -8.58
C LYS A 109 19.15 2.10 -8.99
N VAL A 110 19.40 3.07 -9.87
CA VAL A 110 18.38 4.00 -10.35
C VAL A 110 18.14 3.77 -11.82
N PHE A 111 16.92 3.45 -12.18
CA PHE A 111 16.51 3.17 -13.55
C PHE A 111 15.55 4.23 -14.07
N THR A 112 15.56 4.44 -15.39
CA THR A 112 14.49 5.15 -16.09
C THR A 112 13.17 4.38 -16.01
N PRO A 113 12.03 5.01 -16.35
CA PRO A 113 10.74 4.30 -16.38
C PRO A 113 10.70 3.09 -17.32
N ASP A 114 11.54 3.07 -18.35
CA ASP A 114 11.66 2.00 -19.34
C ASP A 114 12.72 0.94 -19.00
N GLY A 115 13.42 1.08 -17.84
CA GLY A 115 14.34 0.07 -17.32
C GLY A 115 15.82 0.27 -17.67
N SER A 116 16.21 1.40 -18.26
CA SER A 116 17.64 1.70 -18.50
C SER A 116 18.30 2.19 -17.22
N LEU A 117 19.48 1.65 -16.86
CA LEU A 117 20.23 2.09 -15.69
C LEU A 117 20.75 3.53 -15.88
N ILE A 118 20.37 4.43 -14.99
CA ILE A 118 20.86 5.82 -14.98
C ILE A 118 22.15 5.94 -14.18
N ARG A 119 22.16 5.37 -12.97
CA ARG A 119 23.28 5.46 -12.02
C ARG A 119 23.13 4.49 -10.86
N THR A 120 24.18 4.40 -10.07
CA THR A 120 24.16 3.78 -8.74
C THR A 120 24.44 4.84 -7.67
N ILE A 121 23.93 4.59 -6.46
CA ILE A 121 24.09 5.47 -5.29
C ILE A 121 24.50 4.61 -4.10
N GLY A 122 25.41 5.12 -3.28
CA GLY A 122 25.92 4.44 -2.10
C GLY A 122 26.99 3.40 -2.44
N GLY A 123 27.17 2.46 -1.52
CA GLY A 123 28.17 1.39 -1.58
C GLY A 123 28.12 0.55 -0.32
N GLU A 124 28.77 -0.61 -0.34
CA GLU A 124 28.88 -1.47 0.83
C GLU A 124 29.86 -0.89 1.85
N GLY A 125 29.43 -0.70 3.09
CA GLY A 125 30.29 -0.22 4.17
C GLY A 125 29.56 0.49 5.29
N GLU A 126 30.32 1.23 6.10
CA GLU A 126 29.83 1.97 7.28
C GLU A 126 30.15 3.48 7.20
N GLY A 127 30.87 3.91 6.16
CA GLY A 127 31.21 5.30 5.95
C GLY A 127 30.01 6.18 5.55
N PRO A 128 30.24 7.49 5.37
CA PRO A 128 29.21 8.41 4.89
C PRO A 128 28.69 8.00 3.51
N GLY A 129 27.39 7.76 3.39
CA GLY A 129 26.77 7.33 2.15
C GLY A 129 26.89 5.84 1.83
N GLU A 130 27.58 5.05 2.65
CA GLU A 130 27.65 3.60 2.54
C GLU A 130 26.55 2.95 3.39
N PHE A 131 26.17 1.70 3.06
CA PHE A 131 25.16 0.92 3.79
C PHE A 131 25.38 -0.59 3.59
N ARG A 132 24.74 -1.41 4.41
CA ARG A 132 24.77 -2.88 4.33
C ARG A 132 23.45 -3.48 3.86
N ALA A 133 22.35 -2.81 4.15
CA ALA A 133 21.01 -3.20 3.79
C ALA A 133 20.11 -1.95 3.91
N GLY A 134 18.87 -2.00 3.45
CA GLY A 134 18.01 -0.87 3.77
C GLY A 134 16.66 -0.85 3.10
N PHE A 135 15.84 0.00 3.68
CA PHE A 135 14.50 0.35 3.18
C PHE A 135 14.53 1.79 2.72
N ILE A 136 14.06 2.03 1.51
CA ILE A 136 14.13 3.34 0.87
C ILE A 136 12.76 3.99 0.70
N ALA A 137 12.79 5.32 0.71
CA ALA A 137 11.72 6.16 0.21
C ALA A 137 12.29 7.32 -0.60
N VAL A 138 11.57 7.76 -1.61
CA VAL A 138 11.95 8.89 -2.45
C VAL A 138 10.76 9.81 -2.65
N ARG A 139 10.98 11.12 -2.47
CA ARG A 139 9.97 12.16 -2.71
C ARG A 139 10.60 13.55 -2.75
N GLY A 140 10.09 14.41 -3.68
CA GLY A 140 10.45 15.82 -3.73
C GLY A 140 11.95 16.07 -3.86
N GLY A 141 12.66 15.26 -4.65
CA GLY A 141 14.10 15.38 -4.85
C GLY A 141 14.95 14.77 -3.71
N THR A 142 14.33 14.20 -2.68
CA THR A 142 15.01 13.56 -1.54
C THR A 142 14.89 12.04 -1.64
N LEU A 143 16.01 11.34 -1.51
CA LEU A 143 16.13 9.91 -1.34
C LEU A 143 16.61 9.63 0.08
N MET A 144 15.91 8.78 0.82
CA MET A 144 16.34 8.30 2.13
C MET A 144 16.48 6.78 2.13
N LEU A 145 17.41 6.28 2.93
CA LEU A 145 17.58 4.86 3.24
C LEU A 145 17.71 4.69 4.75
N HIS A 146 16.88 3.84 5.32
CA HIS A 146 17.05 3.36 6.69
C HIS A 146 17.76 2.02 6.67
N ASP A 147 18.96 1.97 7.26
CA ASP A 147 19.75 0.74 7.43
C ASP A 147 19.56 0.18 8.84
N PRO A 148 18.79 -0.92 9.02
CA PRO A 148 18.57 -1.52 10.31
C PRO A 148 19.82 -2.22 10.88
N ARG A 149 20.78 -2.62 10.04
CA ARG A 149 22.03 -3.26 10.47
C ARG A 149 22.99 -2.26 11.08
N LEU A 150 22.98 -1.03 10.56
CA LEU A 150 23.80 0.08 11.07
C LEU A 150 23.03 0.99 12.03
N SER A 151 21.74 0.74 12.26
CA SER A 151 20.84 1.63 13.02
C SER A 151 20.96 3.08 12.56
N ARG A 152 20.95 3.29 11.25
CA ARG A 152 21.24 4.58 10.63
C ARG A 152 20.25 4.91 9.53
N THR A 153 19.82 6.15 9.48
CA THR A 153 19.14 6.72 8.32
C THR A 153 20.09 7.65 7.60
N SER A 154 20.20 7.48 6.30
CA SER A 154 21.02 8.29 5.39
C SER A 154 20.15 8.97 4.36
N VAL A 155 20.51 10.18 3.96
CA VAL A 155 19.77 10.99 2.99
C VAL A 155 20.71 11.47 1.88
N TRP A 156 20.21 11.35 0.65
CA TRP A 156 20.82 11.88 -0.56
C TRP A 156 19.81 12.75 -1.31
N ASP A 157 20.27 13.56 -2.21
CA ASP A 157 19.41 14.04 -3.28
C ASP A 157 19.25 12.98 -4.38
N THR A 158 18.29 13.18 -5.26
CA THR A 158 18.02 12.25 -6.37
C THR A 158 19.11 12.26 -7.46
N SER A 159 20.11 13.17 -7.37
CA SER A 159 21.33 13.11 -8.18
C SER A 159 22.35 12.10 -7.65
N GLY A 160 22.17 11.62 -6.41
CA GLY A 160 23.07 10.70 -5.72
C GLY A 160 24.07 11.38 -4.79
N THR A 161 23.96 12.70 -4.59
CA THR A 161 24.83 13.43 -3.65
C THR A 161 24.40 13.15 -2.23
N PHE A 162 25.31 12.57 -1.44
CA PHE A 162 25.08 12.33 0.00
C PHE A 162 24.91 13.67 0.73
N ARG A 163 23.91 13.76 1.58
CA ARG A 163 23.59 14.96 2.34
C ARG A 163 23.90 14.78 3.81
N LYS A 164 23.37 13.73 4.43
CA LYS A 164 23.44 13.54 5.89
C LYS A 164 23.08 12.14 6.30
N SER A 165 23.50 11.77 7.49
CA SER A 165 22.98 10.59 8.20
C SER A 165 22.85 10.87 9.70
N TRP A 166 21.97 10.08 10.37
CA TRP A 166 21.79 10.12 11.82
C TRP A 166 21.42 8.74 12.35
N HIS A 167 21.60 8.58 13.65
CA HIS A 167 21.21 7.34 14.31
C HIS A 167 19.69 7.21 14.38
N SER A 168 19.18 6.06 13.97
CA SER A 168 17.76 5.70 14.03
C SER A 168 17.65 4.20 14.17
N SER A 169 17.21 3.74 15.33
CA SER A 169 17.11 2.31 15.62
C SER A 169 15.74 1.78 15.26
N CYS A 170 15.64 0.80 14.40
CA CYS A 170 14.47 -0.05 14.18
C CYS A 170 14.78 -1.42 13.59
N CYS A 171 13.80 -2.00 13.19
CA CYS A 171 13.35 -3.30 12.71
C CYS A 171 13.96 -3.71 11.38
N TYR A 172 14.14 -5.01 11.18
CA TYR A 172 14.64 -5.58 9.91
C TYR A 172 13.61 -5.57 8.78
N TRP A 173 12.38 -5.18 9.06
CA TRP A 173 11.30 -4.95 8.10
C TRP A 173 10.60 -3.65 8.48
N ALA A 174 10.67 -2.69 7.63
CA ALA A 174 10.08 -1.39 7.91
C ALA A 174 9.49 -0.80 6.64
N ASP A 175 8.20 -0.49 6.68
CA ASP A 175 7.67 0.50 5.76
C ASP A 175 8.22 1.87 6.19
N VAL A 176 8.99 2.50 5.31
CA VAL A 176 9.49 3.86 5.49
C VAL A 176 8.84 4.76 4.46
N GLN A 177 8.68 6.04 4.79
CA GLN A 177 8.01 6.99 3.90
C GLN A 177 8.60 8.39 4.04
N ILE A 178 8.53 9.17 2.97
CA ILE A 178 8.62 10.62 2.99
C ILE A 178 7.23 11.15 2.63
N ASP A 179 6.63 11.96 3.50
CA ASP A 179 5.32 12.55 3.24
C ASP A 179 5.41 13.83 2.38
N ARG A 180 4.25 14.40 2.02
CA ARG A 180 4.21 15.64 1.22
C ARG A 180 4.79 16.87 1.94
N GLN A 181 4.92 16.83 3.27
CA GLN A 181 5.58 17.85 4.07
C GLN A 181 7.09 17.58 4.25
N GLN A 182 7.65 16.63 3.49
CA GLN A 182 9.07 16.24 3.57
C GLN A 182 9.48 15.72 4.95
N ARG A 183 8.58 15.08 5.70
CA ARG A 183 8.89 14.40 6.95
C ARG A 183 9.14 12.93 6.67
N ILE A 184 10.20 12.40 7.28
CA ILE A 184 10.62 11.02 7.13
C ILE A 184 9.98 10.19 8.26
N TYR A 185 9.32 9.09 7.90
CA TYR A 185 8.69 8.16 8.83
C TYR A 185 9.56 6.92 8.98
N ILE A 186 10.01 6.67 10.19
CA ILE A 186 10.80 5.48 10.53
C ILE A 186 10.11 4.82 11.72
N PRO A 187 9.74 3.52 11.61
CA PRO A 187 9.23 2.80 12.76
C PRO A 187 10.32 2.70 13.83
N THR A 188 9.95 2.59 15.09
CA THR A 188 10.88 2.39 16.18
C THR A 188 10.39 1.29 17.11
N MET A 189 11.30 0.64 17.80
CA MET A 189 10.96 -0.32 18.84
C MET A 189 10.90 0.41 20.17
N VAL A 190 9.76 0.32 20.84
CA VAL A 190 9.66 0.74 22.25
C VAL A 190 9.70 -0.52 23.10
N PRO A 191 10.70 -0.65 23.98
CA PRO A 191 10.74 -1.76 24.92
C PRO A 191 9.47 -1.76 25.78
N LEU A 192 8.72 -2.85 25.75
CA LEU A 192 7.56 -3.03 26.65
C LEU A 192 8.05 -3.55 27.98
N GLN A 193 7.61 -2.96 29.07
CA GLN A 193 7.75 -3.56 30.38
C GLN A 193 6.81 -4.78 30.48
N ARG A 194 7.13 -5.72 31.36
CA ARG A 194 6.48 -7.05 31.42
C ARG A 194 4.96 -7.00 31.55
N ASP A 195 4.42 -5.94 32.13
CA ASP A 195 2.98 -5.76 32.40
C ASP A 195 2.33 -4.62 31.60
N GLU A 196 3.04 -4.04 30.63
CA GLU A 196 2.47 -2.98 29.79
C GLU A 196 1.65 -3.54 28.63
N THR A 197 0.45 -3.00 28.45
CA THR A 197 -0.35 -3.25 27.26
C THR A 197 0.36 -2.61 26.05
N PRO A 198 0.63 -3.36 24.98
CA PRO A 198 1.21 -2.80 23.76
C PRO A 198 0.38 -1.62 23.25
N ARG A 199 1.04 -0.47 23.02
CA ARG A 199 0.37 0.76 22.54
C ARG A 199 0.23 0.80 21.01
N GLY A 200 0.87 -0.11 20.32
CA GLY A 200 0.95 -0.17 18.86
C GLY A 200 2.36 -0.01 18.33
N THR A 201 2.50 0.14 17.02
CA THR A 201 3.79 0.38 16.37
C THR A 201 4.05 1.88 16.27
N PRO A 202 5.07 2.41 16.97
CA PRO A 202 5.41 3.81 16.89
C PRO A 202 6.22 4.10 15.61
N TYR A 203 5.87 5.18 14.93
CA TYR A 203 6.66 5.79 13.87
C TYR A 203 7.13 7.16 14.31
N VAL A 204 8.42 7.33 14.46
CA VAL A 204 9.02 8.65 14.66
C VAL A 204 9.03 9.38 13.32
N ARG A 205 8.52 10.62 13.32
CA ARG A 205 8.66 11.52 12.19
C ARG A 205 9.89 12.38 12.38
N TRP A 206 10.73 12.42 11.36
CA TRP A 206 11.99 13.13 11.35
C TRP A 206 11.97 14.25 10.32
N SER A 207 12.66 15.35 10.60
CA SER A 207 12.99 16.33 9.59
C SER A 207 14.09 15.80 8.65
N LEU A 208 14.30 16.45 7.51
CA LEU A 208 15.41 16.11 6.58
C LEU A 208 16.79 16.36 7.22
N GLU A 209 16.86 17.20 8.25
CA GLU A 209 18.06 17.49 9.03
C GLU A 209 18.33 16.45 10.15
N GLY A 210 17.45 15.45 10.29
CA GLY A 210 17.60 14.39 11.30
C GLY A 210 17.16 14.79 12.70
N ALA A 211 16.29 15.80 12.82
CA ALA A 211 15.62 16.12 14.09
C ALA A 211 14.36 15.30 14.24
N ALA A 212 14.18 14.64 15.37
CA ALA A 212 12.91 13.98 15.69
C ALA A 212 11.84 15.07 15.96
N LEU A 213 10.73 14.98 15.25
CA LEU A 213 9.63 15.95 15.33
C LEU A 213 8.56 15.48 16.31
N ASP A 214 8.00 14.32 16.06
CA ASP A 214 6.96 13.70 16.89
C ASP A 214 6.83 12.20 16.57
N THR A 215 5.85 11.54 17.19
CA THR A 215 5.61 10.11 16.99
C THR A 215 4.14 9.87 16.74
N ILE A 216 3.84 9.18 15.64
CA ILE A 216 2.53 8.60 15.39
C ILE A 216 2.51 7.14 15.85
N TRP A 217 1.32 6.65 16.18
CA TRP A 217 1.15 5.30 16.67
C TRP A 217 0.17 4.54 15.79
N VAL A 218 0.64 3.48 15.13
CA VAL A 218 -0.29 2.52 14.53
C VAL A 218 -0.96 1.77 15.68
N PRO A 219 -2.29 1.74 15.76
CA PRO A 219 -2.97 1.09 16.87
C PRO A 219 -2.57 -0.36 17.06
N TYR A 220 -2.61 -0.84 18.28
CA TYR A 220 -2.43 -2.23 18.60
C TYR A 220 -3.80 -2.91 18.77
N ARG A 221 -3.91 -4.08 18.19
CA ARG A 221 -4.97 -5.02 18.53
C ARG A 221 -4.34 -6.40 18.72
N LYS A 222 -4.60 -7.01 19.85
CA LYS A 222 -4.07 -8.33 20.17
C LYS A 222 -4.58 -9.35 19.16
N THR A 223 -3.67 -10.07 18.53
CA THR A 223 -3.99 -11.24 17.71
C THR A 223 -4.45 -12.36 18.63
N GLU A 224 -5.54 -13.00 18.29
CA GLU A 224 -6.20 -13.97 19.19
C GLU A 224 -5.35 -15.23 19.41
N LYS A 225 -4.60 -15.66 18.38
CA LYS A 225 -3.84 -16.90 18.43
C LYS A 225 -2.59 -16.88 17.55
N PHE A 226 -1.53 -17.50 18.06
CA PHE A 226 -0.32 -17.82 17.32
C PHE A 226 -0.03 -19.32 17.45
N TRP A 227 0.57 -19.91 16.43
CA TRP A 227 1.20 -21.19 16.53
C TRP A 227 2.63 -21.00 17.03
N SER A 228 2.97 -21.71 18.11
CA SER A 228 4.30 -21.60 18.71
C SER A 228 4.94 -22.99 18.78
N VAL A 229 6.18 -23.10 18.25
CA VAL A 229 6.98 -24.32 18.30
C VAL A 229 8.16 -24.06 19.21
N THR A 230 8.42 -24.98 20.14
CA THR A 230 9.60 -24.94 21.00
C THR A 230 10.32 -26.27 20.89
N VAL A 231 11.59 -26.23 20.51
CA VAL A 231 12.48 -27.39 20.47
C VAL A 231 13.34 -27.38 21.71
N LYS A 232 13.32 -28.48 22.46
CA LYS A 232 14.15 -28.69 23.66
C LYS A 232 15.23 -29.72 23.38
N GLY A 233 16.41 -29.53 23.95
CA GLY A 233 17.47 -30.51 23.96
C GLY A 233 17.19 -31.66 24.94
N SER A 234 18.03 -32.70 24.93
CA SER A 234 17.99 -33.83 25.87
C SER A 234 18.15 -33.37 27.33
N ASP A 235 18.75 -32.24 27.55
CA ASP A 235 18.91 -31.58 28.87
C ASP A 235 17.69 -30.75 29.30
N GLY A 236 16.59 -30.79 28.52
CA GLY A 236 15.37 -30.03 28.75
C GLY A 236 15.44 -28.53 28.44
N LYS A 237 16.62 -28.02 28.08
CA LYS A 237 16.81 -26.61 27.74
C LYS A 237 16.25 -26.29 26.36
N MET A 238 15.70 -25.10 26.23
CA MET A 238 15.23 -24.60 24.93
C MET A 238 16.40 -24.41 23.98
N ARG A 239 16.31 -25.01 22.79
CA ARG A 239 17.29 -24.88 21.69
C ARG A 239 16.84 -23.92 20.63
N ALA A 240 15.56 -23.96 20.32
CA ALA A 240 14.95 -23.06 19.35
C ALA A 240 13.47 -22.85 19.68
N SER A 241 12.96 -21.70 19.30
CA SER A 241 11.51 -21.44 19.34
C SER A 241 11.12 -20.47 18.21
N MET A 242 9.90 -20.63 17.73
CA MET A 242 9.28 -19.72 16.79
C MET A 242 7.82 -19.50 17.17
N SER A 243 7.30 -18.35 16.75
CA SER A 243 5.87 -18.06 16.76
C SER A 243 5.46 -17.54 15.42
N THR A 244 4.38 -18.07 14.86
CA THR A 244 3.84 -17.64 13.56
C THR A 244 2.34 -17.44 13.64
N GLY A 245 1.80 -16.50 12.85
CA GLY A 245 0.36 -16.28 12.76
C GLY A 245 -0.37 -17.49 12.19
N VAL A 246 -1.54 -17.78 12.73
CA VAL A 246 -2.46 -18.76 12.15
C VAL A 246 -3.03 -18.21 10.85
N PRO A 247 -3.06 -18.98 9.75
CA PRO A 247 -3.63 -18.52 8.49
C PRO A 247 -5.06 -18.05 8.63
N PHE A 248 -5.42 -17.00 7.89
CA PHE A 248 -6.78 -16.42 7.84
C PHE A 248 -7.33 -15.89 9.16
N LEU A 249 -6.57 -15.85 10.24
CA LEU A 249 -7.00 -15.11 11.42
C LEU A 249 -7.03 -13.62 11.12
N PRO A 250 -8.10 -12.92 11.55
CA PRO A 250 -8.14 -11.48 11.46
C PRO A 250 -6.94 -10.81 12.16
N SER A 251 -6.40 -9.79 11.53
CA SER A 251 -5.26 -9.03 12.03
C SER A 251 -5.45 -7.53 11.80
N LEU A 252 -4.71 -6.71 12.53
CA LEU A 252 -4.61 -5.29 12.21
C LEU A 252 -3.63 -5.14 11.04
N THR A 253 -4.04 -4.42 10.01
CA THR A 253 -3.19 -3.99 8.91
C THR A 253 -3.25 -2.49 8.73
N TYR A 254 -2.21 -1.90 8.16
CA TYR A 254 -2.11 -0.46 7.99
C TYR A 254 -1.22 -0.07 6.81
N ALA A 255 -1.32 1.19 6.42
CA ALA A 255 -0.41 1.84 5.48
C ALA A 255 -0.20 3.30 5.90
N LEU A 256 1.00 3.81 5.73
CA LEU A 256 1.30 5.23 5.92
C LEU A 256 0.62 6.05 4.82
N HIS A 257 0.12 7.23 5.17
CA HIS A 257 -0.57 8.08 4.20
C HIS A 257 0.34 9.22 3.72
N PRO A 258 0.38 9.53 2.40
CA PRO A 258 1.30 10.53 1.86
C PRO A 258 1.07 11.96 2.37
N ASP A 259 -0.12 12.31 2.84
CA ASP A 259 -0.39 13.62 3.45
C ASP A 259 0.03 13.70 4.90
N SER A 260 -0.04 12.65 5.63
CA SER A 260 0.35 12.46 7.05
C SER A 260 -0.44 11.33 7.67
N GLY A 261 0.12 10.71 8.71
CA GLY A 261 -0.57 9.71 9.52
C GLY A 261 -0.75 8.37 8.82
N VAL A 262 -1.86 7.69 9.07
CA VAL A 262 -2.04 6.28 8.75
C VAL A 262 -3.48 5.97 8.34
N VAL A 263 -3.63 5.00 7.43
CA VAL A 263 -4.88 4.26 7.20
C VAL A 263 -4.71 2.89 7.81
N TYR A 264 -5.64 2.46 8.63
CA TYR A 264 -5.59 1.14 9.25
C TYR A 264 -6.97 0.48 9.30
N GLY A 265 -7.00 -0.83 9.47
CA GLY A 265 -8.22 -1.58 9.64
C GLY A 265 -8.00 -2.94 10.29
N TRP A 266 -9.04 -3.46 10.91
CA TRP A 266 -9.09 -4.83 11.41
C TRP A 266 -9.70 -5.71 10.34
N THR A 267 -8.96 -6.69 9.85
CA THR A 267 -9.39 -7.51 8.71
C THR A 267 -10.60 -8.42 9.01
N GLY A 268 -11.03 -8.51 10.26
CA GLY A 268 -12.27 -9.19 10.65
C GLY A 268 -13.56 -8.43 10.33
N ALA A 269 -13.46 -7.20 9.81
CA ALA A 269 -14.56 -6.39 9.33
C ALA A 269 -14.08 -5.50 8.19
N TYR A 270 -14.93 -5.19 7.22
CA TYR A 270 -14.55 -4.30 6.12
C TYR A 270 -14.77 -2.84 6.52
N SER A 271 -13.99 -2.40 7.51
CA SER A 271 -14.01 -1.02 8.02
C SER A 271 -12.60 -0.51 8.18
N LEU A 272 -12.33 0.63 7.59
CA LEU A 272 -11.04 1.30 7.55
C LEU A 272 -11.13 2.63 8.28
N VAL A 273 -10.05 3.03 8.90
CA VAL A 273 -9.91 4.29 9.64
C VAL A 273 -8.78 5.11 9.04
N ARG A 274 -9.05 6.35 8.70
CA ARG A 274 -8.03 7.37 8.41
C ARG A 274 -7.74 8.13 9.71
N SER A 275 -6.47 8.20 10.08
CA SER A 275 -6.00 8.85 11.30
C SER A 275 -4.79 9.73 11.01
N SER A 276 -4.68 10.89 11.68
CA SER A 276 -3.54 11.78 11.55
C SER A 276 -2.33 11.33 12.40
N ASN A 277 -2.58 10.64 13.50
CA ASN A 277 -1.57 10.30 14.51
C ASN A 277 -1.70 8.85 15.04
N GLY A 278 -2.68 8.08 14.53
CA GLY A 278 -2.99 6.72 14.94
C GLY A 278 -3.88 6.61 16.18
N ARG A 279 -4.23 7.71 16.82
CA ARG A 279 -5.08 7.75 18.03
C ARG A 279 -6.42 8.42 17.80
N ASP A 280 -6.46 9.40 16.91
CA ASP A 280 -7.70 10.01 16.43
C ASP A 280 -8.34 9.13 15.35
N SER A 281 -9.61 9.38 15.09
CA SER A 281 -10.32 8.84 13.93
C SER A 281 -10.88 10.05 13.17
N MET A 282 -10.24 10.38 12.05
CA MET A 282 -10.70 11.49 11.20
C MET A 282 -11.84 11.02 10.30
N ARG A 283 -11.72 9.80 9.78
CA ARG A 283 -12.68 9.26 8.82
C ARG A 283 -12.78 7.74 8.94
N LEU A 284 -14.01 7.25 8.88
CA LEU A 284 -14.33 5.83 8.75
C LEU A 284 -14.86 5.58 7.35
N PHE A 285 -14.43 4.51 6.72
CA PHE A 285 -14.93 4.12 5.39
C PHE A 285 -14.80 2.61 5.18
N GLY A 286 -15.43 2.11 4.15
CA GLY A 286 -15.40 0.69 3.83
C GLY A 286 -16.54 0.33 2.89
N ARG A 287 -16.90 -0.96 2.87
CA ARG A 287 -18.02 -1.45 2.09
C ARG A 287 -18.76 -2.56 2.82
N ALA A 288 -19.98 -2.86 2.36
CA ALA A 288 -20.66 -4.07 2.77
C ALA A 288 -19.83 -5.31 2.40
N TRP A 289 -19.76 -6.26 3.33
CA TRP A 289 -19.00 -7.49 3.16
C TRP A 289 -19.74 -8.65 3.83
N THR A 290 -19.74 -9.79 3.15
CA THR A 290 -20.23 -11.07 3.68
C THR A 290 -19.05 -12.02 3.79
N PRO A 291 -18.85 -12.69 4.94
CA PRO A 291 -17.79 -13.66 5.11
C PRO A 291 -17.86 -14.78 4.07
N GLU A 292 -16.76 -15.02 3.37
CA GLU A 292 -16.64 -16.07 2.38
C GLU A 292 -16.13 -17.37 3.03
N PRO A 293 -16.79 -18.52 2.82
CA PRO A 293 -16.37 -19.78 3.44
C PRO A 293 -15.03 -20.29 2.89
N ILE A 294 -14.24 -20.89 3.76
CA ILE A 294 -13.00 -21.59 3.39
C ILE A 294 -13.23 -23.10 3.51
N GLY A 295 -13.14 -23.80 2.39
CA GLY A 295 -13.22 -25.25 2.37
C GLY A 295 -12.07 -25.92 3.14
N GLU A 296 -12.32 -27.10 3.71
CA GLU A 296 -11.36 -27.83 4.52
C GLU A 296 -10.06 -28.16 3.73
N THR A 297 -10.21 -28.50 2.45
CA THR A 297 -9.06 -28.77 1.57
C THR A 297 -8.07 -27.60 1.53
N ARG A 298 -8.57 -26.38 1.40
CA ARG A 298 -7.73 -25.17 1.39
C ARG A 298 -7.11 -24.91 2.76
N ARG A 299 -7.86 -25.08 3.84
CA ARG A 299 -7.35 -24.93 5.21
C ARG A 299 -6.21 -25.92 5.48
N LYS A 300 -6.36 -27.20 5.05
CA LYS A 300 -5.32 -28.21 5.13
C LYS A 300 -4.09 -27.84 4.31
N ALA A 301 -4.27 -27.40 3.07
CA ALA A 301 -3.17 -26.98 2.20
C ALA A 301 -2.34 -25.85 2.80
N GLU A 302 -2.99 -24.83 3.36
CA GLU A 302 -2.31 -23.71 4.05
C GLU A 302 -1.54 -24.18 5.29
N MET A 303 -2.13 -25.07 6.07
CA MET A 303 -1.45 -25.67 7.23
C MET A 303 -0.21 -26.46 6.79
N GLU A 304 -0.35 -27.33 5.80
CA GLU A 304 0.76 -28.15 5.31
C GLU A 304 1.89 -27.29 4.70
N ALA A 305 1.57 -26.24 3.97
CA ALA A 305 2.57 -25.30 3.46
C ALA A 305 3.40 -24.66 4.60
N ARG A 306 2.72 -24.26 5.69
CA ARG A 306 3.41 -23.71 6.86
C ARG A 306 4.21 -24.75 7.63
N ILE A 307 3.70 -25.98 7.74
CA ILE A 307 4.44 -27.10 8.32
C ILE A 307 5.72 -27.35 7.53
N LYS A 308 5.63 -27.45 6.20
CA LYS A 308 6.79 -27.68 5.33
C LYS A 308 7.89 -26.63 5.55
N THR A 309 7.51 -25.35 5.54
CA THR A 309 8.47 -24.26 5.76
C THR A 309 9.12 -24.30 7.15
N ALA A 310 8.35 -24.57 8.20
CA ALA A 310 8.87 -24.59 9.56
C ALA A 310 9.64 -25.87 9.89
N ALA A 311 9.32 -26.99 9.26
CA ALA A 311 9.91 -28.31 9.53
C ALA A 311 11.42 -28.35 9.30
N GLU A 312 11.93 -27.60 8.32
CA GLU A 312 13.36 -27.51 8.00
C GLU A 312 14.21 -27.04 9.20
N SER A 313 13.68 -26.13 10.00
CA SER A 313 14.41 -25.54 11.14
C SER A 313 14.01 -26.14 12.49
N TYR A 314 12.78 -26.64 12.64
CA TYR A 314 12.20 -27.01 13.93
C TYR A 314 11.83 -28.50 14.05
N GLY A 315 11.96 -29.26 12.96
CA GLY A 315 11.60 -30.67 12.88
C GLY A 315 10.09 -30.89 12.73
N GLU A 316 9.69 -31.70 11.78
CA GLU A 316 8.30 -31.91 11.38
C GLU A 316 7.39 -32.36 12.53
N ALA A 317 7.84 -33.26 13.37
CA ALA A 317 7.04 -33.77 14.49
C ALA A 317 6.69 -32.64 15.50
N ASN A 318 7.65 -31.78 15.83
CA ASN A 318 7.42 -30.63 16.72
C ASN A 318 6.44 -29.62 16.13
N VAL A 319 6.56 -29.34 14.83
CA VAL A 319 5.69 -28.41 14.12
C VAL A 319 4.27 -28.97 14.04
N ARG A 320 4.08 -30.22 13.63
CA ARG A 320 2.77 -30.87 13.56
C ARG A 320 2.08 -30.99 14.92
N ALA A 321 2.85 -31.14 16.00
CA ALA A 321 2.30 -31.12 17.35
C ALA A 321 1.70 -29.78 17.74
N SER A 322 2.22 -28.68 17.16
CA SER A 322 1.86 -27.29 17.50
C SER A 322 0.81 -26.69 16.58
N PHE A 323 0.77 -27.08 15.30
CA PHE A 323 -0.14 -26.52 14.32
C PHE A 323 -1.44 -27.32 14.25
N LYS A 324 -2.57 -26.67 14.42
CA LYS A 324 -3.88 -27.31 14.50
C LYS A 324 -4.84 -26.78 13.44
N LEU A 325 -5.52 -27.67 12.74
CA LEU A 325 -6.48 -27.31 11.70
C LEU A 325 -7.70 -26.54 12.26
N GLU A 326 -8.11 -26.88 13.47
CA GLU A 326 -9.21 -26.22 14.17
C GLU A 326 -8.93 -24.77 14.51
N ASP A 327 -7.66 -24.34 14.52
CA ASP A 327 -7.28 -22.95 14.76
C ASP A 327 -7.54 -22.08 13.55
N ILE A 328 -7.52 -22.66 12.36
CA ILE A 328 -7.74 -21.92 11.10
C ILE A 328 -9.23 -21.66 10.92
N PRO A 329 -9.64 -20.38 10.76
CA PRO A 329 -11.04 -20.03 10.57
C PRO A 329 -11.71 -20.75 9.41
N THR A 330 -13.02 -20.87 9.46
CA THR A 330 -13.83 -21.45 8.37
C THR A 330 -14.29 -20.39 7.36
N THR A 331 -13.99 -19.12 7.60
CA THR A 331 -14.30 -18.01 6.71
C THR A 331 -13.08 -17.13 6.50
N LEU A 332 -12.96 -16.54 5.30
CA LEU A 332 -11.92 -15.56 4.99
C LEU A 332 -12.14 -14.26 5.76
N PRO A 333 -11.06 -13.57 6.17
CA PRO A 333 -11.15 -12.18 6.59
C PRO A 333 -11.68 -11.27 5.46
N ALA A 334 -12.15 -10.08 5.79
CA ALA A 334 -12.71 -9.13 4.84
C ALA A 334 -11.70 -8.69 3.76
N PHE A 335 -10.45 -8.55 4.16
CA PHE A 335 -9.35 -8.18 3.28
C PHE A 335 -8.00 -8.66 3.87
N MET A 336 -6.93 -8.55 3.09
CA MET A 336 -5.58 -8.99 3.51
C MET A 336 -4.75 -7.82 4.04
N ASN A 337 -4.54 -6.81 3.22
CA ASN A 337 -3.71 -5.67 3.56
C ASN A 337 -4.19 -4.40 2.83
N ILE A 338 -3.57 -3.29 3.23
CA ILE A 338 -3.86 -1.94 2.72
C ILE A 338 -2.58 -1.37 2.12
N ARG A 339 -2.72 -0.63 1.02
CA ARG A 339 -1.67 0.23 0.45
C ARG A 339 -2.28 1.61 0.16
N VAL A 340 -1.47 2.64 0.23
CA VAL A 340 -1.89 4.00 -0.14
C VAL A 340 -0.93 4.51 -1.21
N ASP A 341 -1.47 4.94 -2.33
CA ASP A 341 -0.66 5.47 -3.42
C ASP A 341 -0.32 6.96 -3.22
N PRO A 342 0.60 7.52 -4.02
CA PRO A 342 0.98 8.93 -3.90
C PRO A 342 -0.16 9.94 -4.13
N ALA A 343 -1.27 9.55 -4.77
CA ALA A 343 -2.47 10.37 -4.91
C ALA A 343 -3.36 10.31 -3.65
N GLY A 344 -3.08 9.41 -2.71
CA GLY A 344 -3.85 9.20 -1.49
C GLY A 344 -5.01 8.22 -1.67
N ARG A 345 -5.09 7.52 -2.80
CA ARG A 345 -6.09 6.47 -3.00
C ARG A 345 -5.69 5.24 -2.21
N ILE A 346 -6.69 4.53 -1.69
CA ILE A 346 -6.50 3.40 -0.81
C ILE A 346 -6.80 2.10 -1.56
N TRP A 347 -5.78 1.24 -1.65
CA TRP A 347 -5.82 -0.05 -2.31
C TRP A 347 -5.95 -1.14 -1.25
N VAL A 348 -7.11 -1.78 -1.19
CA VAL A 348 -7.45 -2.82 -0.21
C VAL A 348 -7.36 -4.17 -0.88
N ARG A 349 -6.33 -4.95 -0.55
CA ARG A 349 -6.10 -6.27 -1.14
C ARG A 349 -7.13 -7.27 -0.65
N ARG A 350 -7.79 -7.94 -1.58
CA ARG A 350 -8.75 -9.02 -1.29
C ARG A 350 -8.07 -10.38 -1.20
N HIS A 351 -8.68 -11.31 -0.49
CA HIS A 351 -8.29 -12.71 -0.58
C HIS A 351 -8.65 -13.28 -1.95
N ALA A 352 -7.76 -14.13 -2.50
CA ALA A 352 -8.09 -14.96 -3.65
C ALA A 352 -9.00 -16.10 -3.19
N VAL A 353 -10.17 -16.25 -3.78
CA VAL A 353 -11.11 -17.35 -3.46
C VAL A 353 -10.80 -18.59 -4.26
N SER A 354 -10.65 -18.45 -5.58
CA SER A 354 -10.42 -19.55 -6.51
C SER A 354 -9.17 -19.37 -7.37
N ASP A 355 -8.92 -18.16 -7.85
CA ASP A 355 -7.79 -17.85 -8.73
C ASP A 355 -6.68 -17.14 -7.93
N THR A 356 -5.66 -17.90 -7.54
CA THR A 356 -4.48 -17.42 -6.82
C THR A 356 -3.40 -16.85 -7.75
N THR A 357 -3.58 -16.94 -9.07
CA THR A 357 -2.63 -16.42 -10.06
C THR A 357 -2.77 -14.90 -10.24
N ARG A 358 -3.84 -14.31 -9.72
CA ARG A 358 -4.17 -12.89 -9.84
C ARG A 358 -4.27 -12.20 -8.49
N THR A 359 -3.89 -10.95 -8.44
CA THR A 359 -4.07 -10.11 -7.26
C THR A 359 -5.26 -9.17 -7.46
N ARG A 360 -6.16 -9.14 -6.47
CA ARG A 360 -7.38 -8.31 -6.50
C ARG A 360 -7.35 -7.26 -5.42
N PHE A 361 -7.78 -6.06 -5.78
CA PHE A 361 -7.96 -4.93 -4.87
C PHE A 361 -9.36 -4.37 -4.99
N ASP A 362 -9.86 -3.80 -3.90
CA ASP A 362 -10.89 -2.78 -3.93
C ASP A 362 -10.19 -1.43 -3.84
N LEU A 363 -10.49 -0.52 -4.76
CA LEU A 363 -9.89 0.81 -4.82
C LEU A 363 -10.85 1.84 -4.25
N PHE A 364 -10.37 2.61 -3.29
CA PHE A 364 -11.06 3.77 -2.75
C PHE A 364 -10.31 5.04 -3.14
N ASP A 365 -11.04 6.12 -3.34
CA ASP A 365 -10.43 7.43 -3.51
C ASP A 365 -9.83 7.98 -2.20
N SER A 366 -9.19 9.14 -2.27
CA SER A 366 -8.60 9.78 -1.08
C SER A 366 -9.64 10.25 -0.05
N THR A 367 -10.91 10.30 -0.41
CA THR A 367 -12.03 10.61 0.50
C THR A 367 -12.61 9.38 1.16
N GLY A 368 -12.23 8.18 0.74
CA GLY A 368 -12.76 6.90 1.23
C GLY A 368 -14.00 6.41 0.48
N ALA A 369 -14.36 7.03 -0.65
CA ALA A 369 -15.41 6.50 -1.52
C ALA A 369 -14.88 5.34 -2.34
N LEU A 370 -15.66 4.26 -2.43
CA LEU A 370 -15.30 3.07 -3.21
C LEU A 370 -15.44 3.37 -4.71
N LEU A 371 -14.33 3.31 -5.43
CA LEU A 371 -14.29 3.49 -6.88
C LEU A 371 -14.65 2.20 -7.62
N GLY A 372 -14.04 1.09 -7.23
CA GLY A 372 -14.30 -0.21 -7.86
C GLY A 372 -13.19 -1.23 -7.68
N PRO A 373 -13.36 -2.45 -8.19
CA PRO A 373 -12.36 -3.50 -8.10
C PRO A 373 -11.25 -3.32 -9.15
N VAL A 374 -10.03 -3.72 -8.77
CA VAL A 374 -8.86 -3.78 -9.67
C VAL A 374 -8.28 -5.19 -9.58
N THR A 375 -8.13 -5.85 -10.72
CA THR A 375 -7.54 -7.21 -10.78
C THR A 375 -6.29 -7.18 -11.62
N LEU A 376 -5.12 -7.37 -11.00
CA LEU A 376 -3.84 -7.50 -11.71
C LEU A 376 -3.75 -8.88 -12.38
N PRO A 377 -3.15 -8.99 -13.56
CA PRO A 377 -3.06 -10.24 -14.31
C PRO A 377 -2.00 -11.20 -13.75
N PHE A 378 -1.37 -10.87 -12.64
CA PHE A 378 -0.36 -11.68 -11.96
C PHE A 378 -0.56 -11.63 -10.44
N SER A 379 0.03 -12.59 -9.75
CA SER A 379 0.08 -12.60 -8.29
C SER A 379 1.24 -11.74 -7.80
N ILE A 380 0.95 -10.84 -6.86
CA ILE A 380 1.98 -10.13 -6.10
C ILE A 380 2.18 -10.85 -4.79
N ASN A 381 3.42 -11.14 -4.44
CA ASN A 381 3.75 -11.68 -3.11
C ASN A 381 3.26 -10.68 -2.04
N GLU A 382 2.68 -11.17 -0.96
CA GLU A 382 2.20 -10.32 0.15
C GLU A 382 3.32 -9.48 0.77
N TRP A 383 4.50 -10.06 0.86
CA TRP A 383 5.73 -9.46 1.36
C TRP A 383 6.64 -8.94 0.25
N GLY A 384 6.17 -9.03 -1.00
CA GLY A 384 6.94 -8.62 -2.18
C GLY A 384 7.14 -7.11 -2.23
N MET A 385 8.24 -6.71 -2.87
CA MET A 385 8.56 -5.31 -3.08
C MET A 385 7.59 -4.68 -4.07
N GLN A 386 6.95 -3.61 -3.64
CA GLN A 386 5.98 -2.85 -4.42
C GLN A 386 6.19 -1.37 -4.17
N ALA A 387 6.28 -0.60 -5.23
CA ALA A 387 6.24 0.86 -5.18
C ALA A 387 5.02 1.35 -5.96
N TRP A 388 4.09 1.97 -5.26
CA TRP A 388 2.90 2.53 -5.86
C TRP A 388 3.22 3.87 -6.50
N THR A 389 2.72 4.07 -7.71
CA THR A 389 2.80 5.33 -8.45
C THR A 389 1.43 6.01 -8.47
N ARG A 390 1.37 7.22 -9.04
CA ARG A 390 0.11 7.92 -9.16
C ARG A 390 -0.93 7.17 -10.04
N ASP A 391 -0.45 6.39 -10.98
CA ASP A 391 -1.25 5.73 -12.02
C ASP A 391 -1.04 4.22 -12.10
N GLY A 392 -0.36 3.61 -11.11
CA GLY A 392 -0.13 2.18 -11.10
C GLY A 392 0.87 1.73 -10.05
N LEU A 393 1.73 0.80 -10.41
CA LEU A 393 2.78 0.29 -9.52
C LEU A 393 3.98 -0.26 -10.31
N VAL A 394 5.13 -0.29 -9.63
CA VAL A 394 6.27 -1.11 -10.00
C VAL A 394 6.41 -2.20 -8.93
N THR A 395 6.64 -3.42 -9.36
CA THR A 395 6.81 -4.57 -8.45
C THR A 395 7.95 -5.46 -8.93
N VAL A 396 8.50 -6.25 -8.00
CA VAL A 396 9.44 -7.32 -8.33
C VAL A 396 8.70 -8.63 -8.36
N ILE A 397 8.87 -9.37 -9.43
CA ILE A 397 8.42 -10.75 -9.58
C ILE A 397 9.63 -11.63 -9.86
N GLU A 398 9.48 -12.94 -9.78
CA GLU A 398 10.46 -13.88 -10.28
C GLU A 398 10.07 -14.31 -11.70
N ASP A 399 11.04 -14.35 -12.61
CA ASP A 399 10.86 -14.94 -13.93
C ASP A 399 10.83 -16.47 -13.87
N GLU A 400 10.70 -17.13 -15.02
CA GLU A 400 10.66 -18.60 -15.12
C GLU A 400 11.96 -19.28 -14.63
N ASN A 401 13.07 -18.54 -14.53
CA ASN A 401 14.35 -19.01 -14.03
C ASN A 401 14.59 -18.61 -12.56
N GLY A 402 13.62 -18.01 -11.90
CA GLY A 402 13.71 -17.51 -10.52
C GLY A 402 14.51 -16.21 -10.38
N ARG A 403 14.74 -15.47 -11.46
CA ARG A 403 15.47 -14.18 -11.43
C ARG A 403 14.53 -13.03 -11.06
N PRO A 404 14.99 -12.13 -10.18
CA PRO A 404 14.24 -10.91 -9.88
C PRO A 404 14.03 -10.06 -11.13
N THR A 405 12.79 -9.76 -11.44
CA THR A 405 12.38 -8.99 -12.60
C THR A 405 11.44 -7.88 -12.16
N LEU A 406 11.76 -6.65 -12.51
CA LEU A 406 10.85 -5.52 -12.30
C LEU A 406 9.77 -5.51 -13.38
N VAL A 407 8.56 -5.25 -12.96
CA VAL A 407 7.41 -5.05 -13.84
C VAL A 407 6.75 -3.74 -13.48
N ARG A 408 6.59 -2.87 -14.47
CA ARG A 408 5.85 -1.62 -14.38
C ARG A 408 4.47 -1.79 -14.99
N VAL A 409 3.44 -1.54 -14.21
CA VAL A 409 2.05 -1.63 -14.65
C VAL A 409 1.37 -0.29 -14.43
N ARG A 410 0.74 0.22 -15.48
CA ARG A 410 -0.19 1.34 -15.40
C ARG A 410 -1.62 0.84 -15.31
N VAL A 411 -2.38 1.46 -14.43
CA VAL A 411 -3.82 1.25 -14.26
C VAL A 411 -4.53 2.43 -14.89
N ALA A 412 -4.98 2.28 -16.13
CA ALA A 412 -5.75 3.29 -16.80
C ALA A 412 -7.22 3.20 -16.33
N MET A 413 -7.63 4.20 -15.59
CA MET A 413 -8.99 4.34 -15.08
C MET A 413 -9.84 5.13 -16.08
N PRO A 414 -11.19 4.94 -16.09
CA PRO A 414 -12.06 5.78 -16.87
C PRO A 414 -12.04 7.23 -16.36
N ASP A 415 -12.22 8.20 -17.27
CA ASP A 415 -12.44 9.58 -16.86
C ASP A 415 -13.69 9.68 -15.95
N PRO A 416 -13.67 10.48 -14.89
CA PRO A 416 -12.69 11.51 -14.50
C PRO A 416 -11.65 11.07 -13.42
N TYR A 417 -11.26 9.81 -13.31
CA TYR A 417 -10.44 9.22 -12.22
C TYR A 417 -8.93 9.12 -12.48
#